data_cff63ca364742858f4279dde39897951
#
_entry.id   cff63ca364742858f4279dde39897951
#
_cell.length_a   1.000
_cell.length_b   1.000
_cell.length_c   1.000
_cell.angle_alpha   90.00
_cell.angle_beta   90.00
_cell.angle_gamma   90.00
#
_symmetry.space_group_name_H-M   'P 1'
#
loop_
_entity.id
_entity.type
_entity.pdbx_description
1 polymer ?
#
loop_
_entity_poly.entity_id
_entity_poly.type
_entity_poly.pdbx_seq_one_letter_code
_entity_poly.pdbx_strand_id
1 'polypeptide(L)'
;AHGEVVNGTVNDLAMSGARAAYLSCGFILEEGVEMETVARVAEALGAAARSAGVEVATGDTKVVETGHGDGIFINTAGIGLIPAGVDLRPQRVVPGDVVMVSGAIGVHGVAIMSVREGLEFGVEIESDCAALGGLVDAMLAVTPDLHVLRDPTRGGLAAALNEIAAASGTGVVIRERDVPVPPAVANACAVLGLDPMYVANEGKLVAFVPREHADAVLDAMRAHPLGAESRIIGEVVDAHPGMVVARTGLGGTRVVDLPIGEQLPRIC
;
A
#
# COMPACT_ATOMS: atom_id res chain seq x y z
N ALA A 1 -5.02 0.79 -13.65
CA ALA A 1 -5.32 2.19 -13.39
C ALA A 1 -6.75 2.45 -12.90
N HIS A 2 -7.79 1.81 -13.43
CA HIS A 2 -9.17 2.23 -13.14
C HIS A 2 -9.78 1.65 -11.85
N GLY A 3 -9.16 0.66 -11.23
CA GLY A 3 -9.60 0.10 -9.94
C GLY A 3 -8.94 0.71 -8.71
N GLU A 4 -7.90 1.50 -8.88
CA GLU A 4 -7.06 2.06 -7.79
C GLU A 4 -7.87 2.90 -6.82
N VAL A 5 -8.78 3.74 -7.32
CA VAL A 5 -9.61 4.62 -6.50
C VAL A 5 -10.44 3.82 -5.48
N VAL A 6 -11.01 2.68 -5.90
CA VAL A 6 -11.76 1.78 -5.01
C VAL A 6 -10.81 1.03 -4.09
N ASN A 7 -9.76 0.43 -4.65
CA ASN A 7 -8.83 -0.39 -3.88
C ASN A 7 -8.09 0.45 -2.82
N GLY A 8 -7.67 1.68 -3.14
CA GLY A 8 -7.05 2.58 -2.17
C GLY A 8 -7.95 2.81 -0.95
N THR A 9 -9.21 3.24 -1.18
CA THR A 9 -10.13 3.49 -0.07
C THR A 9 -10.47 2.22 0.73
N VAL A 10 -10.64 1.07 0.05
CA VAL A 10 -10.87 -0.22 0.73
C VAL A 10 -9.64 -0.63 1.54
N ASN A 11 -8.44 -0.39 1.02
CA ASN A 11 -7.19 -0.70 1.70
C ASN A 11 -6.99 0.20 2.93
N ASP A 12 -7.28 1.50 2.84
CA ASP A 12 -7.24 2.41 3.99
C ASP A 12 -8.13 1.91 5.14
N LEU A 13 -9.35 1.45 4.81
CA LEU A 13 -10.24 0.82 5.79
C LEU A 13 -9.64 -0.47 6.35
N ALA A 14 -9.11 -1.34 5.49
CA ALA A 14 -8.50 -2.59 5.90
C ALA A 14 -7.29 -2.39 6.82
N MET A 15 -6.47 -1.33 6.60
CA MET A 15 -5.33 -1.01 7.47
C MET A 15 -5.77 -0.62 8.89
N SER A 16 -7.00 -0.16 9.07
CA SER A 16 -7.60 0.02 10.40
C SER A 16 -8.23 -1.26 11.00
N GLY A 17 -8.16 -2.39 10.28
CA GLY A 17 -8.83 -3.64 10.63
C GLY A 17 -10.32 -3.65 10.30
N ALA A 18 -10.83 -2.64 9.59
CA ALA A 18 -12.23 -2.56 9.22
C ALA A 18 -12.52 -3.40 7.96
N ARG A 19 -13.68 -4.06 7.98
CA ARG A 19 -14.28 -4.62 6.77
C ARG A 19 -15.06 -3.52 6.07
N ALA A 20 -14.63 -3.15 4.87
CA ALA A 20 -15.32 -2.16 4.05
C ALA A 20 -16.77 -2.62 3.77
N ALA A 21 -17.73 -1.71 3.91
CA ALA A 21 -19.14 -1.99 3.64
C ALA A 21 -19.67 -1.12 2.51
N TYR A 22 -19.44 0.19 2.60
CA TYR A 22 -19.99 1.16 1.66
C TYR A 22 -18.95 2.18 1.24
N LEU A 23 -19.05 2.60 -0.02
CA LEU A 23 -18.30 3.73 -0.56
C LEU A 23 -19.25 4.84 -1.02
N SER A 24 -18.80 6.07 -0.91
CA SER A 24 -19.28 7.18 -1.72
C SER A 24 -18.30 7.45 -2.85
N CYS A 25 -18.80 7.93 -4.01
CA CYS A 25 -17.96 8.24 -5.15
C CYS A 25 -18.39 9.56 -5.78
N GLY A 26 -17.51 10.57 -5.72
CA GLY A 26 -17.71 11.87 -6.37
C GLY A 26 -16.94 11.94 -7.66
N PHE A 27 -17.59 12.47 -8.72
CA PHE A 27 -16.97 12.79 -10.00
C PHE A 27 -16.92 14.29 -10.20
N ILE A 28 -15.77 14.82 -10.63
CA ILE A 28 -15.65 16.16 -11.19
C ILE A 28 -15.24 15.97 -12.65
N LEU A 29 -16.13 16.35 -13.56
CA LEU A 29 -15.96 16.20 -15.00
C LEU A 29 -15.69 17.57 -15.62
N GLU A 30 -14.68 17.65 -16.46
CA GLU A 30 -14.46 18.83 -17.28
C GLU A 30 -15.41 18.80 -18.49
N GLU A 31 -15.99 19.96 -18.84
CA GLU A 31 -16.84 20.09 -20.01
C GLU A 31 -16.05 19.72 -21.28
N GLY A 32 -16.61 18.83 -22.10
CA GLY A 32 -15.97 18.29 -23.30
C GLY A 32 -15.40 16.88 -23.12
N VAL A 33 -15.38 16.32 -21.90
CA VAL A 33 -15.03 14.91 -21.71
C VAL A 33 -16.07 14.01 -22.39
N GLU A 34 -15.59 13.06 -23.19
CA GLU A 34 -16.44 12.13 -23.92
C GLU A 34 -17.20 11.19 -22.96
N MET A 35 -18.51 11.06 -23.17
CA MET A 35 -19.38 10.19 -22.36
C MET A 35 -18.95 8.72 -22.38
N GLU A 36 -18.32 8.26 -23.47
CA GLU A 36 -17.77 6.91 -23.56
C GLU A 36 -16.62 6.71 -22.56
N THR A 37 -15.78 7.71 -22.36
CA THR A 37 -14.71 7.69 -21.36
C THR A 37 -15.28 7.64 -19.94
N VAL A 38 -16.31 8.46 -19.66
CA VAL A 38 -17.02 8.41 -18.37
C VAL A 38 -17.64 7.04 -18.10
N ALA A 39 -18.27 6.44 -19.12
CA ALA A 39 -18.88 5.12 -19.02
C ALA A 39 -17.82 4.04 -18.70
N ARG A 40 -16.70 4.00 -19.42
CA ARG A 40 -15.60 3.07 -19.17
C ARG A 40 -15.03 3.21 -17.76
N VAL A 41 -14.89 4.43 -17.27
CA VAL A 41 -14.42 4.70 -15.89
C VAL A 41 -15.44 4.17 -14.86
N ALA A 42 -16.72 4.46 -15.05
CA ALA A 42 -17.77 3.98 -14.15
C ALA A 42 -17.90 2.45 -14.13
N GLU A 43 -17.77 1.79 -15.30
CA GLU A 43 -17.76 0.32 -15.41
C GLU A 43 -16.57 -0.28 -14.66
N ALA A 44 -15.37 0.27 -14.85
CA ALA A 44 -14.16 -0.18 -14.18
C ALA A 44 -14.24 0.00 -12.64
N LEU A 45 -14.78 1.14 -12.18
CA LEU A 45 -15.04 1.40 -10.77
C LEU A 45 -16.04 0.37 -10.20
N GLY A 46 -17.14 0.13 -10.90
CA GLY A 46 -18.14 -0.86 -10.50
C GLY A 46 -17.57 -2.29 -10.46
N ALA A 47 -16.69 -2.65 -11.40
CA ALA A 47 -15.99 -3.94 -11.40
C ALA A 47 -15.06 -4.08 -10.19
N ALA A 48 -14.28 -3.04 -9.88
CA ALA A 48 -13.40 -3.03 -8.72
C ALA A 48 -14.18 -3.13 -7.40
N ALA A 49 -15.29 -2.39 -7.27
CA ALA A 49 -16.15 -2.45 -6.09
C ALA A 49 -16.72 -3.86 -5.87
N ARG A 50 -17.19 -4.50 -6.94
CA ARG A 50 -17.66 -5.89 -6.87
C ARG A 50 -16.56 -6.87 -6.48
N SER A 51 -15.37 -6.71 -7.04
CA SER A 51 -14.19 -7.53 -6.70
C SER A 51 -13.77 -7.37 -5.25
N ALA A 52 -13.84 -6.14 -4.73
CA ALA A 52 -13.54 -5.82 -3.33
C ALA A 52 -14.69 -6.18 -2.36
N GLY A 53 -15.86 -6.61 -2.87
CA GLY A 53 -17.01 -6.94 -2.03
C GLY A 53 -17.66 -5.73 -1.34
N VAL A 54 -17.52 -4.52 -1.91
CA VAL A 54 -18.03 -3.27 -1.35
C VAL A 54 -19.09 -2.66 -2.25
N GLU A 55 -20.09 -2.01 -1.66
CA GLU A 55 -21.16 -1.33 -2.38
C GLU A 55 -20.90 0.18 -2.50
N VAL A 56 -21.03 0.74 -3.71
CA VAL A 56 -21.06 2.19 -3.91
C VAL A 56 -22.48 2.68 -3.62
N ALA A 57 -22.70 3.13 -2.38
CA ALA A 57 -24.04 3.45 -1.86
C ALA A 57 -24.51 4.85 -2.26
N THR A 58 -23.62 5.76 -2.54
CA THR A 58 -23.94 7.16 -2.88
C THR A 58 -22.82 7.79 -3.70
N GLY A 59 -23.12 8.90 -4.33
CA GLY A 59 -22.16 9.69 -5.09
C GLY A 59 -22.76 11.00 -5.57
N ASP A 60 -21.93 11.82 -6.17
CA ASP A 60 -22.32 13.07 -6.80
C ASP A 60 -21.47 13.31 -8.05
N THR A 61 -22.00 14.11 -8.97
CA THR A 61 -21.28 14.50 -10.18
C THR A 61 -21.36 16.01 -10.36
N LYS A 62 -20.17 16.63 -10.44
CA LYS A 62 -20.03 18.06 -10.75
C LYS A 62 -19.38 18.20 -12.13
N VAL A 63 -19.96 19.07 -12.97
CA VAL A 63 -19.32 19.49 -14.21
C VAL A 63 -18.69 20.85 -13.99
N VAL A 64 -17.44 21.02 -14.44
CA VAL A 64 -16.70 22.29 -14.46
C VAL A 64 -16.43 22.72 -15.90
N GLU A 65 -16.25 24.03 -16.10
CA GLU A 65 -15.98 24.59 -17.43
C GLU A 65 -14.64 24.11 -17.98
N THR A 66 -14.51 24.06 -19.31
CA THR A 66 -13.28 23.71 -20.03
C THR A 66 -12.10 24.60 -19.57
N GLY A 67 -10.96 24.00 -19.27
CA GLY A 67 -9.77 24.66 -18.75
C GLY A 67 -9.73 24.84 -17.23
N HIS A 68 -10.75 24.37 -16.51
CA HIS A 68 -10.83 24.39 -15.03
C HIS A 68 -10.69 23.01 -14.38
N GLY A 69 -10.36 22.00 -15.18
CA GLY A 69 -10.13 20.63 -14.74
C GLY A 69 -8.97 19.97 -15.48
N ASP A 70 -8.81 18.67 -15.27
CA ASP A 70 -7.88 17.81 -15.99
C ASP A 70 -8.65 16.55 -16.44
N GLY A 71 -9.71 16.78 -17.20
CA GLY A 71 -10.62 15.77 -17.68
C GLY A 71 -11.53 15.22 -16.59
N ILE A 72 -11.07 14.24 -15.81
CA ILE A 72 -11.89 13.57 -14.79
C ILE A 72 -11.12 13.45 -13.48
N PHE A 73 -11.68 14.07 -12.42
CA PHE A 73 -11.26 13.76 -11.04
C PHE A 73 -12.29 12.86 -10.38
N ILE A 74 -11.79 11.88 -9.64
CA ILE A 74 -12.61 10.93 -8.88
C ILE A 74 -12.15 10.95 -7.43
N ASN A 75 -13.10 11.10 -6.51
CA ASN A 75 -12.87 11.01 -5.08
C ASN A 75 -13.78 9.96 -4.47
N THR A 76 -13.21 9.08 -3.64
CA THR A 76 -13.97 8.09 -2.89
C THR A 76 -13.76 8.27 -1.39
N ALA A 77 -14.79 7.98 -0.63
CA ALA A 77 -14.70 7.81 0.83
C ALA A 77 -15.44 6.54 1.22
N GLY A 78 -14.99 5.88 2.28
CA GLY A 78 -15.52 4.59 2.67
C GLY A 78 -15.93 4.51 4.13
N ILE A 79 -16.88 3.60 4.41
CA ILE A 79 -17.29 3.21 5.75
C ILE A 79 -17.08 1.71 5.90
N GLY A 80 -16.48 1.30 7.03
CA GLY A 80 -16.28 -0.10 7.38
C GLY A 80 -16.59 -0.36 8.84
N LEU A 81 -16.66 -1.64 9.19
CA LEU A 81 -16.89 -2.09 10.56
C LEU A 81 -15.65 -2.77 11.09
N ILE A 82 -15.11 -2.28 12.21
CA ILE A 82 -14.00 -2.89 12.92
C ILE A 82 -14.54 -3.99 13.82
N PRO A 83 -14.08 -5.25 13.69
CA PRO A 83 -14.49 -6.34 14.58
C PRO A 83 -14.11 -6.06 16.03
N ALA A 84 -14.92 -6.57 16.97
CA ALA A 84 -14.63 -6.43 18.39
C ALA A 84 -13.26 -7.05 18.75
N GLY A 85 -12.47 -6.32 19.54
CA GLY A 85 -11.13 -6.76 19.96
C GLY A 85 -9.99 -6.39 19.01
N VAL A 86 -10.29 -5.83 17.83
CA VAL A 86 -9.28 -5.32 16.90
C VAL A 86 -8.97 -3.86 17.25
N ASP A 87 -7.69 -3.56 17.46
CA ASP A 87 -7.19 -2.21 17.78
C ASP A 87 -5.82 -2.01 17.10
N LEU A 88 -5.83 -1.59 15.84
CA LEU A 88 -4.62 -1.38 15.05
C LEU A 88 -4.19 0.09 15.11
N ARG A 89 -3.05 0.33 15.74
CA ARG A 89 -2.48 1.70 15.84
C ARG A 89 -0.99 1.69 16.16
N PRO A 90 -0.21 2.66 15.68
CA PRO A 90 1.23 2.69 15.87
C PRO A 90 1.68 2.69 17.35
N GLN A 91 0.87 3.24 18.26
CA GLN A 91 1.18 3.29 19.70
C GLN A 91 1.21 1.92 20.38
N ARG A 92 0.74 0.87 19.68
CA ARG A 92 0.81 -0.52 20.20
C ARG A 92 2.11 -1.23 19.85
N VAL A 93 2.89 -0.68 18.93
CA VAL A 93 4.17 -1.28 18.51
C VAL A 93 5.16 -1.24 19.67
N VAL A 94 5.74 -2.39 19.95
CA VAL A 94 6.70 -2.58 21.04
C VAL A 94 7.96 -3.31 20.57
N PRO A 95 9.10 -3.11 21.23
CA PRO A 95 10.31 -3.87 20.94
C PRO A 95 10.06 -5.39 21.02
N GLY A 96 10.56 -6.10 20.02
CA GLY A 96 10.31 -7.53 19.83
C GLY A 96 9.27 -7.85 18.78
N ASP A 97 8.42 -6.90 18.39
CA ASP A 97 7.50 -7.10 17.25
C ASP A 97 8.25 -7.44 15.98
N VAL A 98 7.62 -8.25 15.16
CA VAL A 98 8.13 -8.68 13.86
C VAL A 98 7.53 -7.83 12.77
N VAL A 99 8.37 -7.34 11.85
CA VAL A 99 7.95 -6.56 10.69
C VAL A 99 7.84 -7.46 9.47
N MET A 100 6.66 -7.49 8.85
CA MET A 100 6.35 -8.30 7.68
C MET A 100 5.90 -7.43 6.51
N VAL A 101 6.12 -7.90 5.28
CA VAL A 101 5.54 -7.34 4.06
C VAL A 101 4.77 -8.43 3.32
N SER A 102 3.65 -8.10 2.70
CA SER A 102 2.78 -9.08 2.03
C SER A 102 3.30 -9.59 0.69
N GLY A 103 4.34 -8.97 0.12
CA GLY A 103 4.91 -9.39 -1.16
C GLY A 103 5.91 -8.39 -1.71
N ALA A 104 6.21 -8.54 -2.99
CA ALA A 104 7.18 -7.73 -3.71
C ALA A 104 6.82 -6.23 -3.71
N ILE A 105 7.83 -5.37 -3.48
CA ILE A 105 7.66 -3.91 -3.46
C ILE A 105 8.10 -3.25 -4.76
N GLY A 106 7.59 -2.04 -5.02
CA GLY A 106 7.96 -1.17 -6.13
C GLY A 106 7.32 -1.50 -7.47
N VAL A 107 6.51 -2.56 -7.54
CA VAL A 107 5.88 -3.01 -8.80
C VAL A 107 4.93 -1.96 -9.35
N HIS A 108 3.98 -1.49 -8.53
CA HIS A 108 3.00 -0.48 -8.95
C HIS A 108 3.66 0.80 -9.44
N GLY A 109 4.54 1.39 -8.62
CA GLY A 109 5.16 2.67 -8.98
C GLY A 109 5.99 2.60 -10.25
N VAL A 110 6.75 1.52 -10.47
CA VAL A 110 7.49 1.31 -11.72
C VAL A 110 6.55 1.11 -12.91
N ALA A 111 5.45 0.35 -12.75
CA ALA A 111 4.45 0.14 -13.79
C ALA A 111 3.82 1.48 -14.25
N ILE A 112 3.44 2.34 -13.31
CA ILE A 112 2.85 3.66 -13.64
C ILE A 112 3.87 4.58 -14.31
N MET A 113 5.12 4.63 -13.82
CA MET A 113 6.17 5.43 -14.44
C MET A 113 6.47 4.97 -15.86
N SER A 114 6.55 3.64 -16.08
CA SER A 114 6.75 3.08 -17.42
C SER A 114 5.74 3.61 -18.42
N VAL A 115 4.44 3.62 -18.05
CA VAL A 115 3.38 4.11 -18.91
C VAL A 115 3.44 5.63 -19.09
N ARG A 116 3.65 6.40 -18.03
CA ARG A 116 3.64 7.87 -18.07
C ARG A 116 4.81 8.47 -18.83
N GLU A 117 6.00 7.90 -18.62
CA GLU A 117 7.24 8.40 -19.23
C GLU A 117 7.60 7.67 -20.53
N GLY A 118 6.78 6.70 -20.96
CA GLY A 118 7.05 5.90 -22.15
C GLY A 118 8.33 5.07 -22.05
N LEU A 119 8.67 4.60 -20.84
CA LEU A 119 9.89 3.86 -20.59
C LEU A 119 9.67 2.37 -20.85
N GLU A 120 10.56 1.78 -21.65
CA GLU A 120 10.58 0.35 -21.94
C GLU A 120 11.74 -0.32 -21.17
N PHE A 121 11.41 -1.21 -20.23
CA PHE A 121 12.39 -1.96 -19.44
C PHE A 121 12.68 -3.36 -19.99
N GLY A 122 12.29 -3.64 -21.24
CA GLY A 122 12.47 -4.93 -21.91
C GLY A 122 11.52 -6.05 -21.44
N VAL A 123 10.73 -5.78 -20.42
CA VAL A 123 9.62 -6.62 -19.92
C VAL A 123 8.45 -5.70 -19.55
N GLU A 124 7.26 -6.17 -19.78
CA GLU A 124 6.05 -5.48 -19.34
C GLU A 124 5.90 -5.65 -17.82
N ILE A 125 5.75 -4.54 -17.10
CA ILE A 125 5.51 -4.53 -15.65
C ILE A 125 4.09 -4.04 -15.44
N GLU A 126 3.20 -4.94 -15.03
CA GLU A 126 1.82 -4.62 -14.70
C GLU A 126 1.69 -4.20 -13.23
N SER A 127 0.78 -3.26 -12.97
CA SER A 127 0.45 -2.86 -11.61
C SER A 127 -0.15 -4.04 -10.81
N ASP A 128 0.34 -4.22 -9.60
CA ASP A 128 -0.15 -5.20 -8.63
C ASP A 128 -1.22 -4.65 -7.68
N CYS A 129 -1.89 -3.57 -8.07
CA CYS A 129 -2.98 -2.95 -7.32
C CYS A 129 -4.10 -3.97 -7.05
N ALA A 130 -4.45 -4.15 -5.77
CA ALA A 130 -5.44 -5.12 -5.33
C ALA A 130 -6.12 -4.70 -4.02
N ALA A 131 -7.33 -5.21 -3.78
CA ALA A 131 -8.05 -5.03 -2.51
C ALA A 131 -7.52 -6.00 -1.45
N LEU A 132 -6.97 -5.49 -0.37
CA LEU A 132 -6.28 -6.26 0.67
C LEU A 132 -7.18 -6.77 1.80
N GLY A 133 -8.47 -6.42 1.79
CA GLY A 133 -9.41 -6.78 2.87
C GLY A 133 -9.43 -8.28 3.20
N GLY A 134 -9.43 -9.14 2.17
CA GLY A 134 -9.38 -10.60 2.38
C GLY A 134 -8.09 -11.10 3.01
N LEU A 135 -6.95 -10.49 2.68
CA LEU A 135 -5.66 -10.79 3.32
C LEU A 135 -5.66 -10.36 4.79
N VAL A 136 -6.18 -9.17 5.09
CA VAL A 136 -6.31 -8.67 6.47
C VAL A 136 -7.26 -9.56 7.28
N ASP A 137 -8.38 -9.98 6.71
CA ASP A 137 -9.31 -10.93 7.36
C ASP A 137 -8.61 -12.26 7.70
N ALA A 138 -7.78 -12.78 6.80
CA ALA A 138 -7.02 -14.01 7.05
C ALA A 138 -6.02 -13.85 8.21
N MET A 139 -5.36 -12.69 8.31
CA MET A 139 -4.45 -12.37 9.41
C MET A 139 -5.20 -12.22 10.74
N LEU A 140 -6.31 -11.48 10.76
CA LEU A 140 -7.13 -11.26 11.94
C LEU A 140 -7.85 -12.54 12.43
N ALA A 141 -8.07 -13.51 11.55
CA ALA A 141 -8.59 -14.82 11.92
C ALA A 141 -7.59 -15.65 12.74
N VAL A 142 -6.28 -15.39 12.60
CA VAL A 142 -5.24 -16.00 13.45
C VAL A 142 -5.22 -15.36 14.83
N THR A 143 -5.20 -14.02 14.85
CA THR A 143 -5.18 -13.25 16.08
C THR A 143 -5.74 -11.84 15.84
N PRO A 144 -6.61 -11.31 16.73
CA PRO A 144 -6.99 -9.90 16.69
C PRO A 144 -5.89 -8.98 17.23
N ASP A 145 -4.84 -9.55 17.83
CA ASP A 145 -3.74 -8.84 18.47
C ASP A 145 -2.60 -8.52 17.50
N LEU A 146 -2.94 -8.01 16.33
CA LEU A 146 -1.99 -7.32 15.46
C LEU A 146 -1.79 -5.89 15.98
N HIS A 147 -0.59 -5.33 15.86
CA HIS A 147 -0.33 -3.99 16.39
C HIS A 147 -0.55 -2.90 15.34
N VAL A 148 -0.05 -3.08 14.12
CA VAL A 148 -0.21 -2.12 13.02
C VAL A 148 -0.29 -2.85 11.69
N LEU A 149 -1.16 -2.37 10.83
CA LEU A 149 -1.14 -2.60 9.39
C LEU A 149 -1.00 -1.25 8.68
N ARG A 150 -0.27 -1.20 7.58
CA ARG A 150 -0.10 -0.02 6.75
C ARG A 150 0.13 -0.43 5.30
N ASP A 151 -0.53 0.22 4.37
CA ASP A 151 -0.22 0.14 2.96
C ASP A 151 0.94 1.09 2.64
N PRO A 152 2.03 0.60 2.03
CA PRO A 152 3.20 1.42 1.71
C PRO A 152 3.02 2.16 0.38
N THR A 153 2.03 3.04 0.30
CA THR A 153 1.67 3.83 -0.88
C THR A 153 2.67 4.95 -1.13
N ARG A 154 2.32 6.19 -0.89
CA ARG A 154 3.19 7.34 -1.15
C ARG A 154 4.45 7.31 -0.27
N GLY A 155 5.62 7.43 -0.92
CA GLY A 155 6.93 7.31 -0.25
C GLY A 155 7.32 5.88 0.10
N GLY A 156 6.54 4.90 -0.35
CA GLY A 156 6.84 3.48 -0.30
C GLY A 156 6.97 2.90 1.11
N LEU A 157 7.68 1.79 1.19
CA LEU A 157 7.95 1.10 2.46
C LEU A 157 8.75 1.99 3.43
N ALA A 158 9.66 2.82 2.91
CA ALA A 158 10.45 3.74 3.73
C ALA A 158 9.58 4.72 4.51
N ALA A 159 8.60 5.37 3.86
CA ALA A 159 7.70 6.30 4.53
C ALA A 159 6.84 5.59 5.58
N ALA A 160 6.21 4.47 5.22
CA ALA A 160 5.35 3.71 6.13
C ALA A 160 6.10 3.28 7.40
N LEU A 161 7.33 2.76 7.27
CA LEU A 161 8.14 2.34 8.42
C LEU A 161 8.55 3.52 9.30
N ASN A 162 8.97 4.65 8.70
CA ASN A 162 9.37 5.84 9.46
C ASN A 162 8.20 6.50 10.20
N GLU A 163 7.02 6.59 9.58
CA GLU A 163 5.81 7.09 10.23
C GLU A 163 5.45 6.25 11.47
N ILE A 164 5.54 4.92 11.34
CA ILE A 164 5.24 4.01 12.45
C ILE A 164 6.32 4.12 13.54
N ALA A 165 7.61 4.12 13.19
CA ALA A 165 8.70 4.27 14.13
C ALA A 165 8.59 5.58 14.94
N ALA A 166 8.32 6.70 14.25
CA ALA A 166 8.13 8.00 14.89
C ALA A 166 6.90 8.02 15.81
N ALA A 167 5.77 7.47 15.37
CA ALA A 167 4.52 7.46 16.14
C ALA A 167 4.55 6.53 17.36
N SER A 168 5.29 5.41 17.27
CA SER A 168 5.50 4.47 18.38
C SER A 168 6.62 4.87 19.32
N GLY A 169 7.56 5.70 18.86
CA GLY A 169 8.78 6.03 19.60
C GLY A 169 9.79 4.87 19.69
N THR A 170 9.65 3.84 18.85
CA THR A 170 10.53 2.67 18.82
C THR A 170 11.46 2.71 17.60
N GLY A 171 12.53 1.92 17.62
CA GLY A 171 13.38 1.71 16.45
C GLY A 171 12.90 0.54 15.60
N VAL A 172 13.10 0.64 14.30
CA VAL A 172 12.82 -0.45 13.35
C VAL A 172 14.12 -0.86 12.66
N VAL A 173 14.46 -2.14 12.71
CA VAL A 173 15.61 -2.69 11.99
C VAL A 173 15.12 -3.65 10.92
N ILE A 174 15.39 -3.32 9.65
CA ILE A 174 15.07 -4.20 8.52
C ILE A 174 16.34 -4.85 7.94
N ARG A 175 16.18 -5.97 7.27
CA ARG A 175 17.23 -6.63 6.51
C ARG A 175 16.93 -6.48 5.02
N GLU A 176 17.71 -5.65 4.31
CA GLU A 176 17.47 -5.35 2.88
C GLU A 176 17.32 -6.59 2.01
N ARG A 177 18.14 -7.63 2.26
CA ARG A 177 18.09 -8.88 1.50
C ARG A 177 16.76 -9.65 1.64
N ASP A 178 16.00 -9.38 2.71
CA ASP A 178 14.74 -10.05 3.00
C ASP A 178 13.54 -9.26 2.42
N VAL A 179 13.76 -8.01 1.99
CA VAL A 179 12.75 -7.21 1.29
C VAL A 179 12.62 -7.72 -0.14
N PRO A 180 11.45 -8.23 -0.54
CA PRO A 180 11.30 -8.79 -1.88
C PRO A 180 11.17 -7.67 -2.92
N VAL A 181 12.15 -7.62 -3.83
CA VAL A 181 12.15 -6.70 -4.99
C VAL A 181 12.34 -7.54 -6.25
N PRO A 182 11.40 -7.52 -7.19
CA PRO A 182 11.57 -8.25 -8.45
C PRO A 182 12.78 -7.73 -9.25
N PRO A 183 13.52 -8.59 -9.95
CA PRO A 183 14.67 -8.15 -10.73
C PRO A 183 14.38 -7.05 -11.76
N ALA A 184 13.21 -7.10 -12.41
CA ALA A 184 12.77 -6.06 -13.35
C ALA A 184 12.60 -4.70 -12.65
N VAL A 185 11.98 -4.68 -11.45
CA VAL A 185 11.82 -3.47 -10.64
C VAL A 185 13.17 -2.95 -10.15
N ALA A 186 14.05 -3.84 -9.67
CA ALA A 186 15.39 -3.46 -9.21
C ALA A 186 16.20 -2.84 -10.35
N ASN A 187 16.16 -3.41 -11.56
CA ASN A 187 16.83 -2.89 -12.74
C ASN A 187 16.27 -1.53 -13.18
N ALA A 188 14.93 -1.40 -13.21
CA ALA A 188 14.29 -0.13 -13.53
C ALA A 188 14.68 0.98 -12.53
N CYS A 189 14.64 0.70 -11.24
CA CYS A 189 15.08 1.62 -10.20
C CYS A 189 16.55 1.99 -10.35
N ALA A 190 17.44 1.04 -10.65
CA ALA A 190 18.86 1.30 -10.86
C ALA A 190 19.10 2.25 -12.04
N VAL A 191 18.39 2.07 -13.15
CA VAL A 191 18.47 2.94 -14.34
C VAL A 191 17.97 4.35 -14.02
N LEU A 192 16.92 4.47 -13.21
CA LEU A 192 16.30 5.74 -12.84
C LEU A 192 16.98 6.42 -11.63
N GLY A 193 17.95 5.78 -10.98
CA GLY A 193 18.58 6.29 -9.77
C GLY A 193 17.66 6.30 -8.56
N LEU A 194 16.68 5.39 -8.51
CA LEU A 194 15.70 5.26 -7.44
C LEU A 194 16.06 4.11 -6.49
N ASP A 195 15.68 4.24 -5.23
CA ASP A 195 15.68 3.13 -4.27
C ASP A 195 14.26 2.52 -4.20
N PRO A 196 14.10 1.20 -4.45
CA PRO A 196 12.79 0.53 -4.39
C PRO A 196 12.03 0.74 -3.08
N MET A 197 12.74 1.00 -1.98
CA MET A 197 12.13 1.28 -0.67
C MET A 197 11.22 2.51 -0.67
N TYR A 198 11.42 3.45 -1.60
CA TYR A 198 10.67 4.71 -1.70
C TYR A 198 9.62 4.68 -2.81
N VAL A 199 9.56 3.59 -3.57
CA VAL A 199 8.60 3.44 -4.68
C VAL A 199 7.23 3.04 -4.14
N ALA A 200 6.18 3.71 -4.62
CA ALA A 200 4.80 3.48 -4.19
C ALA A 200 4.29 2.07 -4.50
N ASN A 201 3.42 1.55 -3.61
CA ASN A 201 2.78 0.24 -3.73
C ASN A 201 1.28 0.39 -3.47
N GLU A 202 0.43 -0.22 -4.27
CA GLU A 202 -1.04 -0.13 -4.16
C GLU A 202 -1.72 -1.47 -3.84
N GLY A 203 -1.01 -2.57 -3.84
CA GLY A 203 -1.54 -3.91 -3.55
C GLY A 203 -0.71 -4.65 -2.51
N LYS A 204 -0.04 -3.92 -1.63
CA LYS A 204 0.80 -4.49 -0.58
C LYS A 204 0.49 -3.86 0.77
N LEU A 205 0.79 -4.61 1.83
CA LEU A 205 0.77 -4.10 3.20
C LEU A 205 2.05 -4.44 3.94
N VAL A 206 2.39 -3.63 4.92
CA VAL A 206 3.34 -3.90 5.98
C VAL A 206 2.59 -4.14 7.28
N ALA A 207 3.04 -5.14 8.05
CA ALA A 207 2.43 -5.51 9.32
C ALA A 207 3.46 -5.53 10.45
N PHE A 208 3.05 -5.07 11.63
CA PHE A 208 3.79 -5.21 12.89
C PHE A 208 3.02 -6.19 13.76
N VAL A 209 3.65 -7.32 14.04
CA VAL A 209 2.99 -8.49 14.64
C VAL A 209 3.76 -8.92 15.91
N PRO A 210 3.08 -9.15 17.04
CA PRO A 210 3.70 -9.73 18.23
C PRO A 210 4.45 -11.01 17.86
N ARG A 211 5.65 -11.18 18.41
CA ARG A 211 6.54 -12.30 18.05
C ARG A 211 5.90 -13.66 18.21
N GLU A 212 5.08 -13.84 19.24
CA GLU A 212 4.37 -15.09 19.51
C GLU A 212 3.36 -15.49 18.45
N HIS A 213 2.85 -14.52 17.66
CA HIS A 213 1.90 -14.76 16.58
C HIS A 213 2.55 -14.74 15.19
N ALA A 214 3.84 -14.38 15.11
CA ALA A 214 4.51 -14.08 13.84
C ALA A 214 4.46 -15.23 12.83
N ASP A 215 4.81 -16.44 13.24
CA ASP A 215 4.85 -17.60 12.33
C ASP A 215 3.45 -17.95 11.82
N ALA A 216 2.46 -18.00 12.72
CA ALA A 216 1.08 -18.33 12.36
C ALA A 216 0.44 -17.27 11.43
N VAL A 217 0.72 -15.97 11.68
CA VAL A 217 0.26 -14.89 10.81
C VAL A 217 0.94 -14.97 9.45
N LEU A 218 2.26 -15.22 9.40
CA LEU A 218 2.99 -15.38 8.14
C LEU A 218 2.46 -16.54 7.30
N ASP A 219 2.14 -17.67 7.94
CA ASP A 219 1.56 -18.83 7.27
C ASP A 219 0.17 -18.52 6.70
N ALA A 220 -0.67 -17.82 7.47
CA ALA A 220 -1.98 -17.36 7.00
C ALA A 220 -1.87 -16.37 5.83
N MET A 221 -0.92 -15.44 5.90
CA MET A 221 -0.64 -14.53 4.78
C MET A 221 -0.24 -15.31 3.53
N ARG A 222 0.68 -16.27 3.65
CA ARG A 222 1.16 -17.07 2.51
C ARG A 222 0.10 -18.01 1.92
N ALA A 223 -0.87 -18.42 2.70
CA ALA A 223 -2.01 -19.18 2.22
C ALA A 223 -3.00 -18.36 1.38
N HIS A 224 -2.94 -17.02 1.49
CA HIS A 224 -3.77 -16.11 0.71
C HIS A 224 -3.08 -15.72 -0.60
N PRO A 225 -3.78 -15.67 -1.76
CA PRO A 225 -3.16 -15.37 -3.05
C PRO A 225 -2.36 -14.05 -3.08
N LEU A 226 -2.85 -12.99 -2.41
CA LEU A 226 -2.18 -11.69 -2.33
C LEU A 226 -1.01 -11.65 -1.34
N GLY A 227 -0.83 -12.69 -0.54
CA GLY A 227 0.24 -12.82 0.45
C GLY A 227 1.19 -13.98 0.19
N ALA A 228 1.11 -14.67 -0.95
CA ALA A 228 1.92 -15.86 -1.24
C ALA A 228 3.44 -15.60 -1.13
N GLU A 229 3.88 -14.37 -1.39
CA GLU A 229 5.28 -13.96 -1.28
C GLU A 229 5.60 -13.22 0.04
N SER A 230 4.71 -13.30 1.03
CA SER A 230 4.91 -12.62 2.32
C SER A 230 6.21 -13.05 3.00
N ARG A 231 6.90 -12.08 3.58
CA ARG A 231 8.19 -12.28 4.27
C ARG A 231 8.29 -11.45 5.54
N ILE A 232 9.02 -12.00 6.50
CA ILE A 232 9.56 -11.22 7.62
C ILE A 232 10.76 -10.44 7.11
N ILE A 233 10.68 -9.11 7.19
CA ILE A 233 11.74 -8.22 6.70
C ILE A 233 12.55 -7.59 7.83
N GLY A 234 12.06 -7.62 9.07
CA GLY A 234 12.73 -6.96 10.18
C GLY A 234 12.06 -7.19 11.52
N GLU A 235 12.46 -6.37 12.47
CA GLU A 235 11.98 -6.38 13.85
C GLU A 235 12.03 -4.98 14.47
N VAL A 236 11.21 -4.80 15.50
CA VAL A 236 11.19 -3.59 16.33
C VAL A 236 12.20 -3.74 17.47
N VAL A 237 12.94 -2.68 17.76
CA VAL A 237 14.01 -2.66 18.76
C VAL A 237 13.90 -1.43 19.67
N ASP A 238 14.51 -1.51 20.85
CA ASP A 238 14.68 -0.37 21.76
C ASP A 238 15.73 0.64 21.24
N ALA A 239 16.69 0.16 20.45
CA ALA A 239 17.73 1.01 19.86
C ALA A 239 17.14 1.90 18.75
N HIS A 240 17.71 3.08 18.57
CA HIS A 240 17.33 4.03 17.51
C HIS A 240 15.85 4.49 17.57
N PRO A 241 15.34 4.96 18.72
CA PRO A 241 13.93 5.32 18.85
C PRO A 241 13.49 6.35 17.80
N GLY A 242 12.37 6.07 17.14
CA GLY A 242 11.83 6.91 16.06
C GLY A 242 12.57 6.80 14.72
N MET A 243 13.48 5.85 14.56
CA MET A 243 14.29 5.70 13.34
C MET A 243 14.14 4.32 12.71
N VAL A 244 14.35 4.28 11.40
CA VAL A 244 14.45 3.03 10.63
C VAL A 244 15.90 2.81 10.19
N VAL A 245 16.44 1.64 10.49
CA VAL A 245 17.81 1.23 10.13
C VAL A 245 17.75 -0.01 9.25
N ALA A 246 18.43 0.00 8.13
CA ALA A 246 18.56 -1.14 7.24
C ALA A 246 19.94 -1.81 7.39
N ARG A 247 19.95 -3.14 7.57
CA ARG A 247 21.15 -3.96 7.45
C ARG A 247 21.36 -4.34 6.00
N THR A 248 22.46 -3.87 5.43
CA THR A 248 22.79 -4.13 4.01
C THR A 248 23.30 -5.56 3.81
N GLY A 249 23.24 -6.05 2.57
CA GLY A 249 23.76 -7.37 2.21
C GLY A 249 25.28 -7.54 2.42
N LEU A 250 26.02 -6.43 2.53
CA LEU A 250 27.48 -6.43 2.77
C LEU A 250 27.84 -6.35 4.26
N GLY A 251 26.85 -6.40 5.16
CA GLY A 251 27.07 -6.38 6.61
C GLY A 251 27.15 -4.96 7.22
N GLY A 252 27.01 -3.91 6.41
CA GLY A 252 26.87 -2.53 6.91
C GLY A 252 25.46 -2.22 7.39
N THR A 253 25.29 -1.03 7.96
CA THR A 253 23.98 -0.46 8.30
C THR A 253 23.84 0.90 7.65
N ARG A 254 22.63 1.24 7.22
CA ARG A 254 22.26 2.59 6.79
C ARG A 254 20.96 3.03 7.44
N VAL A 255 20.81 4.32 7.64
CA VAL A 255 19.51 4.90 8.01
C VAL A 255 18.63 4.93 6.78
N VAL A 256 17.35 4.56 6.96
CA VAL A 256 16.30 4.74 5.95
C VAL A 256 15.52 5.96 6.37
N ASP A 257 15.81 7.11 5.77
CA ASP A 257 15.18 8.38 6.10
C ASP A 257 13.80 8.54 5.45
N LEU A 258 12.99 9.46 5.96
CA LEU A 258 11.81 9.93 5.25
C LEU A 258 12.25 10.61 3.94
N PRO A 259 11.54 10.36 2.82
CA PRO A 259 11.84 11.03 1.56
C PRO A 259 11.69 12.55 1.71
N ILE A 260 12.73 13.29 1.33
CA ILE A 260 12.70 14.76 1.27
C ILE A 260 12.20 15.15 -0.13
N GLY A 261 11.00 15.71 -0.21
CA GLY A 261 10.36 16.07 -1.47
C GLY A 261 9.70 14.88 -2.21
N GLU A 262 9.06 15.19 -3.33
CA GLU A 262 8.45 14.17 -4.20
C GLU A 262 9.57 13.56 -5.06
N GLN A 263 10.00 12.34 -4.76
CA GLN A 263 10.99 11.60 -5.56
C GLN A 263 10.37 11.03 -6.85
N LEU A 264 9.06 10.90 -6.88
CA LEU A 264 8.29 10.42 -8.03
C LEU A 264 7.16 11.39 -8.33
N PRO A 265 6.76 11.55 -9.61
CA PRO A 265 5.53 12.26 -9.93
C PRO A 265 4.36 11.63 -9.15
N ARG A 266 3.37 12.44 -8.80
CA ARG A 266 2.17 11.95 -8.10
C ARG A 266 1.57 10.79 -8.88
N ILE A 267 1.56 9.60 -8.28
CA ILE A 267 1.11 8.37 -8.91
C ILE A 267 -0.36 8.09 -8.60
N CYS A 268 -0.85 8.64 -7.50
CA CYS A 268 -2.23 8.54 -7.03
C CYS A 268 -2.76 9.90 -6.55
#